data_e6da146f0a90503fab25ac296fcef1b5
#
_entry.id   e6da146f0a90503fab25ac296fcef1b5
#
_cell.length_a   1.000
_cell.length_b   1.000
_cell.length_c   1.000
_cell.angle_alpha   90.00
_cell.angle_beta   90.00
_cell.angle_gamma   90.00
#
_symmetry.space_group_name_H-M   'P 1'
#
loop_
_entity.id
_entity.type
_entity.pdbx_description
1 polymer ?
#
loop_
_entity_poly.entity_id
_entity_poly.type
_entity_poly.pdbx_seq_one_letter_code
_entity_poly.pdbx_strand_id
1 'polypeptide(L)'
;MMAYQHLLLFGSVMVAACFLFVYFWPRIMLIVYKRAILVKGFGEGPVPVNTLYTEPQAVFADPLRAAPASGSNLITTGANRDTLLMVGWLDLRKGPQVLHVPDMDGRYYSVQFTDPSNNTNFAYVGKRVTGTEAGDYLISGPGWTGSVPQGMTRISSPNNAVLVVGRTLVESNADVSAAYALTKQIHLRPLGG
;
A
#
# COMPACT_ATOMS: atom_id res chain seq x y z
N MET A 1 34.39 -42.05 -8.01
CA MET A 1 33.53 -41.50 -9.10
C MET A 1 32.10 -41.22 -8.62
N MET A 2 31.42 -42.14 -7.95
CA MET A 2 30.05 -41.94 -7.41
C MET A 2 29.91 -40.78 -6.41
N ALA A 3 30.85 -40.63 -5.46
CA ALA A 3 30.78 -39.55 -4.46
C ALA A 3 30.82 -38.13 -5.08
N TYR A 4 31.58 -37.92 -6.16
CA TYR A 4 31.68 -36.66 -6.87
C TYR A 4 30.36 -36.34 -7.61
N GLN A 5 29.74 -37.35 -8.20
CA GLN A 5 28.42 -37.17 -8.86
C GLN A 5 27.33 -36.78 -7.87
N HIS A 6 27.29 -37.37 -6.67
CA HIS A 6 26.35 -36.97 -5.62
C HIS A 6 26.61 -35.57 -5.11
N LEU A 7 27.86 -35.15 -4.99
CA LEU A 7 28.22 -33.79 -4.59
C LEU A 7 27.76 -32.74 -5.64
N LEU A 8 27.98 -33.01 -6.92
CA LEU A 8 27.52 -32.16 -8.02
C LEU A 8 25.99 -32.07 -8.06
N LEU A 9 25.29 -33.20 -7.91
CA LEU A 9 23.83 -33.23 -7.89
C LEU A 9 23.30 -32.42 -6.69
N PHE A 10 23.85 -32.62 -5.50
CA PHE A 10 23.46 -31.86 -4.32
C PHE A 10 23.71 -30.34 -4.52
N GLY A 11 24.88 -29.97 -5.04
CA GLY A 11 25.19 -28.57 -5.36
C GLY A 11 24.18 -27.96 -6.35
N SER A 12 23.84 -28.68 -7.41
CA SER A 12 22.86 -28.24 -8.41
C SER A 12 21.47 -28.05 -7.81
N VAL A 13 21.02 -28.98 -6.97
CA VAL A 13 19.72 -28.89 -6.28
C VAL A 13 19.69 -27.70 -5.33
N MET A 14 20.77 -27.46 -4.56
CA MET A 14 20.87 -26.31 -3.67
C MET A 14 20.81 -24.98 -4.43
N VAL A 15 21.52 -24.88 -5.54
CA VAL A 15 21.50 -23.69 -6.40
C VAL A 15 20.08 -23.45 -6.95
N ALA A 16 19.45 -24.48 -7.49
CA ALA A 16 18.04 -24.39 -7.96
C ALA A 16 17.08 -23.96 -6.85
N ALA A 17 17.23 -24.53 -5.65
CA ALA A 17 16.40 -24.17 -4.50
C ALA A 17 16.62 -22.70 -4.08
N CYS A 18 17.85 -22.20 -4.10
CA CYS A 18 18.15 -20.79 -3.84
C CYS A 18 17.50 -19.87 -4.88
N PHE A 19 17.57 -20.20 -6.17
CA PHE A 19 16.90 -19.42 -7.21
C PHE A 19 15.39 -19.38 -7.04
N LEU A 20 14.76 -20.52 -6.76
CA LEU A 20 13.33 -20.60 -6.48
C LEU A 20 12.95 -19.79 -5.24
N PHE A 21 13.75 -19.88 -4.18
CA PHE A 21 13.52 -19.10 -2.96
C PHE A 21 13.57 -17.60 -3.25
N VAL A 22 14.63 -17.11 -3.89
CA VAL A 22 14.77 -15.69 -4.24
C VAL A 22 13.64 -15.21 -5.13
N TYR A 23 13.21 -16.02 -6.10
CA TYR A 23 12.13 -15.70 -7.02
C TYR A 23 10.74 -15.65 -6.34
N PHE A 24 10.44 -16.60 -5.46
CA PHE A 24 9.12 -16.69 -4.83
C PHE A 24 9.00 -15.91 -3.54
N TRP A 25 10.11 -15.64 -2.84
CA TRP A 25 10.12 -14.98 -1.54
C TRP A 25 9.36 -13.65 -1.50
N PRO A 26 9.56 -12.69 -2.43
CA PRO A 26 8.82 -11.43 -2.43
C PRO A 26 7.30 -11.63 -2.57
N ARG A 27 6.88 -12.60 -3.38
CA ARG A 27 5.46 -12.94 -3.57
C ARG A 27 4.84 -13.53 -2.32
N ILE A 28 5.55 -14.43 -1.66
CA ILE A 28 5.12 -15.03 -0.38
C ILE A 28 4.99 -13.93 0.67
N MET A 29 5.96 -13.04 0.76
CA MET A 29 5.93 -11.91 1.69
C MET A 29 4.72 -11.00 1.45
N LEU A 30 4.39 -10.68 0.22
CA LEU A 30 3.19 -9.89 -0.10
C LEU A 30 1.89 -10.59 0.30
N ILE A 31 1.81 -11.92 0.12
CA ILE A 31 0.64 -12.71 0.55
C ILE A 31 0.53 -12.70 2.09
N VAL A 32 1.64 -12.92 2.79
CA VAL A 32 1.70 -12.88 4.26
C VAL A 32 1.32 -11.49 4.76
N TYR A 33 1.88 -10.45 4.15
CA TYR A 33 1.57 -9.04 4.45
C TYR A 33 0.09 -8.72 4.26
N LYS A 34 -0.46 -9.07 3.08
CA LYS A 34 -1.88 -8.91 2.82
C LYS A 34 -2.73 -9.57 3.90
N ARG A 35 -2.42 -10.83 4.22
CA ARG A 35 -3.18 -11.58 5.24
C ARG A 35 -3.04 -10.95 6.63
N ALA A 36 -1.85 -10.48 6.98
CA ALA A 36 -1.63 -9.81 8.25
C ALA A 36 -2.48 -8.54 8.38
N ILE A 37 -2.50 -7.69 7.35
CA ILE A 37 -3.32 -6.47 7.34
C ILE A 37 -4.82 -6.79 7.40
N LEU A 38 -5.29 -7.71 6.56
CA LEU A 38 -6.72 -8.04 6.47
C LEU A 38 -7.26 -8.73 7.73
N VAL A 39 -6.42 -9.46 8.48
CA VAL A 39 -6.84 -10.27 9.65
C VAL A 39 -6.49 -9.59 10.96
N LYS A 40 -5.29 -9.06 11.09
CA LYS A 40 -4.78 -8.46 12.34
C LYS A 40 -4.76 -6.93 12.31
N GLY A 41 -4.68 -6.34 11.10
CA GLY A 41 -4.47 -4.91 10.94
C GLY A 41 -3.12 -4.45 11.51
N PHE A 42 -3.10 -3.21 12.00
CA PHE A 42 -1.91 -2.57 12.57
C PHE A 42 -2.01 -2.39 14.11
N GLY A 43 -2.79 -3.25 14.77
CA GLY A 43 -3.03 -3.17 16.22
C GLY A 43 -4.42 -2.66 16.60
N GLU A 44 -5.17 -2.09 15.66
CA GLU A 44 -6.53 -1.56 15.86
C GLU A 44 -7.64 -2.47 15.29
N GLY A 45 -7.26 -3.68 14.86
CA GLY A 45 -8.18 -4.65 14.28
C GLY A 45 -8.03 -4.79 12.76
N PRO A 46 -8.81 -5.70 12.14
CA PRO A 46 -8.74 -5.99 10.72
C PRO A 46 -9.00 -4.76 9.84
N VAL A 47 -8.24 -4.62 8.75
CA VAL A 47 -8.52 -3.62 7.71
C VAL A 47 -9.27 -4.30 6.56
N PRO A 48 -10.57 -4.02 6.37
CA PRO A 48 -11.35 -4.64 5.31
C PRO A 48 -10.81 -4.29 3.92
N VAL A 49 -11.05 -5.18 2.96
CA VAL A 49 -10.77 -4.90 1.54
C VAL A 49 -11.61 -3.71 1.07
N ASN A 50 -11.04 -2.88 0.20
CA ASN A 50 -11.63 -1.64 -0.31
C ASN A 50 -11.80 -0.54 0.75
N THR A 51 -11.02 -0.61 1.83
CA THR A 51 -10.88 0.47 2.81
C THR A 51 -9.44 0.94 2.88
N LEU A 52 -9.25 2.18 3.30
CA LEU A 52 -7.94 2.78 3.52
C LEU A 52 -7.74 2.95 5.02
N TYR A 53 -6.79 2.21 5.57
CA TYR A 53 -6.33 2.41 6.94
C TYR A 53 -5.41 3.63 7.00
N THR A 54 -5.61 4.48 7.97
CA THR A 54 -4.71 5.60 8.29
C THR A 54 -4.05 5.33 9.61
N GLU A 55 -2.73 5.45 9.67
CA GLU A 55 -1.95 5.26 10.89
C GLU A 55 -2.41 6.22 11.98
N PRO A 56 -2.68 5.74 13.23
CA PRO A 56 -3.12 6.59 14.31
C PRO A 56 -2.11 7.68 14.68
N GLN A 57 -2.61 8.84 15.04
CA GLN A 57 -1.78 9.96 15.49
C GLN A 57 -0.87 9.58 16.67
N ALA A 58 -1.38 8.78 17.62
CA ALA A 58 -0.62 8.32 18.78
C ALA A 58 0.59 7.46 18.38
N VAL A 59 0.46 6.61 17.36
CA VAL A 59 1.55 5.79 16.84
C VAL A 59 2.62 6.66 16.18
N PHE A 60 2.21 7.70 15.46
CA PHE A 60 3.14 8.64 14.86
C PHE A 60 3.94 9.42 15.89
N ALA A 61 3.30 9.84 16.99
CA ALA A 61 3.92 10.63 18.06
C ALA A 61 4.80 9.78 19.00
N ASP A 62 4.78 8.45 18.91
CA ASP A 62 5.58 7.58 19.79
C ASP A 62 7.08 7.70 19.48
N PRO A 63 7.92 8.16 20.43
CA PRO A 63 9.37 8.25 20.25
C PRO A 63 10.03 6.88 20.08
N LEU A 64 9.39 5.79 20.52
CA LEU A 64 9.85 4.40 20.35
C LEU A 64 9.55 3.84 18.96
N ARG A 65 8.83 4.56 18.13
CA ARG A 65 8.52 4.17 16.76
C ARG A 65 9.78 3.86 15.90
N ALA A 66 10.89 4.49 16.23
CA ALA A 66 12.18 4.22 15.58
C ALA A 66 12.87 2.95 16.10
N ALA A 67 12.42 2.37 17.21
CA ALA A 67 12.93 1.12 17.73
C ALA A 67 12.28 -0.07 16.98
N PRO A 68 13.03 -1.13 16.65
CA PRO A 68 12.45 -2.33 16.09
C PRO A 68 11.47 -2.92 17.10
N ALA A 69 10.18 -2.72 16.88
CA ALA A 69 9.15 -3.25 17.75
C ALA A 69 9.17 -4.77 17.72
N SER A 70 9.32 -5.36 18.88
CA SER A 70 9.27 -6.79 19.12
C SER A 70 7.99 -7.39 18.51
N GLY A 71 8.08 -8.03 17.37
CA GLY A 71 7.17 -9.08 16.93
C GLY A 71 5.95 -8.71 16.08
N SER A 72 5.56 -7.45 15.91
CA SER A 72 4.36 -7.13 15.10
C SER A 72 4.56 -6.12 13.95
N ASN A 73 5.68 -5.42 13.91
CA ASN A 73 5.87 -4.27 13.02
C ASN A 73 6.99 -4.44 11.99
N LEU A 74 7.09 -5.61 11.39
CA LEU A 74 8.04 -5.86 10.28
C LEU A 74 7.87 -4.87 9.11
N ILE A 75 6.79 -4.13 9.08
CA ILE A 75 6.35 -3.30 7.96
C ILE A 75 6.48 -1.81 8.23
N THR A 76 6.44 -1.41 9.51
CA THR A 76 6.52 0.00 9.92
C THR A 76 7.90 0.42 10.43
N THR A 77 8.85 -0.50 10.50
CA THR A 77 10.22 -0.28 10.99
C THR A 77 11.17 0.38 10.00
N GLY A 78 10.68 1.01 8.97
CA GLY A 78 11.47 1.99 8.24
C GLY A 78 11.58 3.29 9.05
N ALA A 79 12.67 4.02 8.91
CA ALA A 79 12.91 5.32 9.53
C ALA A 79 11.93 6.42 9.02
N ASN A 80 10.62 6.10 8.94
CA ASN A 80 9.58 7.05 8.55
C ASN A 80 9.22 7.91 9.76
N ARG A 81 9.73 9.13 9.81
CA ARG A 81 9.46 10.11 10.87
C ARG A 81 8.65 11.30 10.38
N ASP A 82 8.50 11.42 9.08
CA ASP A 82 8.05 12.67 8.45
C ASP A 82 6.69 12.53 7.79
N THR A 83 6.13 11.31 7.68
CA THR A 83 4.86 11.10 7.00
C THR A 83 3.93 10.15 7.75
N LEU A 84 2.65 10.51 7.80
CA LEU A 84 1.58 9.58 8.19
C LEU A 84 1.39 8.54 7.09
N LEU A 85 1.24 7.28 7.48
CA LEU A 85 1.07 6.17 6.57
C LEU A 85 -0.41 5.85 6.37
N MET A 86 -0.78 5.59 5.12
CA MET A 86 -2.06 4.99 4.75
C MET A 86 -1.80 3.68 4.00
N VAL A 87 -2.59 2.66 4.27
CA VAL A 87 -2.48 1.36 3.57
C VAL A 87 -3.86 0.78 3.31
N GLY A 88 -4.05 0.20 2.12
CA GLY A 88 -5.27 -0.49 1.77
C GLY A 88 -5.05 -1.56 0.71
N TRP A 89 -5.99 -2.51 0.64
CA TRP A 89 -6.07 -3.51 -0.42
C TRP A 89 -7.37 -3.37 -1.16
N LEU A 90 -7.31 -3.22 -2.50
CA LEU A 90 -8.49 -3.21 -3.33
C LEU A 90 -8.74 -4.60 -3.93
N ASP A 91 -10.01 -4.95 -4.02
CA ASP A 91 -10.53 -6.02 -4.84
C ASP A 91 -11.51 -5.43 -5.86
N LEU A 92 -11.02 -5.17 -7.05
CA LEU A 92 -11.76 -4.52 -8.13
C LEU A 92 -12.74 -5.47 -8.84
N ARG A 93 -12.76 -6.75 -8.49
CA ARG A 93 -13.80 -7.71 -8.94
C ARG A 93 -15.19 -7.35 -8.39
N LYS A 94 -15.21 -6.67 -7.25
CA LYS A 94 -16.45 -6.18 -6.63
C LYS A 94 -16.97 -4.88 -7.25
N GLY A 95 -16.23 -4.33 -8.21
CA GLY A 95 -16.51 -3.05 -8.86
C GLY A 95 -15.38 -2.03 -8.67
N PRO A 96 -15.40 -0.97 -9.48
CA PRO A 96 -14.41 0.10 -9.36
C PRO A 96 -14.56 0.84 -8.02
N GLN A 97 -13.43 1.39 -7.57
CA GLN A 97 -13.35 2.18 -6.35
C GLN A 97 -12.98 3.62 -6.69
N VAL A 98 -13.45 4.55 -5.93
CA VAL A 98 -13.10 5.98 -6.04
C VAL A 98 -12.21 6.35 -4.86
N LEU A 99 -11.00 6.83 -5.13
CA LEU A 99 -10.18 7.51 -4.16
C LEU A 99 -10.60 8.99 -4.15
N HIS A 100 -11.11 9.45 -3.02
CA HIS A 100 -11.32 10.88 -2.76
C HIS A 100 -10.07 11.47 -2.11
N VAL A 101 -9.63 12.61 -2.60
CA VAL A 101 -8.56 13.42 -2.00
C VAL A 101 -9.12 14.81 -1.75
N PRO A 102 -9.07 15.34 -0.52
CA PRO A 102 -9.46 16.72 -0.22
C PRO A 102 -8.44 17.70 -0.80
N ASP A 103 -8.73 19.00 -0.71
CA ASP A 103 -7.71 20.02 -0.90
C ASP A 103 -6.62 19.86 0.17
N MET A 104 -5.40 19.59 -0.27
CA MET A 104 -4.26 19.35 0.61
C MET A 104 -3.50 20.63 0.99
N ASP A 105 -4.00 21.79 0.56
CA ASP A 105 -3.45 23.12 0.87
C ASP A 105 -1.93 23.20 0.64
N GLY A 106 -1.48 22.73 -0.52
CA GLY A 106 -0.06 22.68 -0.87
C GLY A 106 0.78 21.64 -0.10
N ARG A 107 0.23 20.92 0.88
CA ARG A 107 0.91 19.86 1.64
C ARG A 107 1.36 18.72 0.73
N TYR A 108 2.57 18.21 0.96
CA TYR A 108 3.00 17.01 0.27
C TYR A 108 2.20 15.79 0.72
N TYR A 109 1.66 15.10 -0.26
CA TYR A 109 1.10 13.77 -0.11
C TYR A 109 1.40 12.93 -1.35
N SER A 110 1.30 11.63 -1.20
CA SER A 110 1.33 10.68 -2.32
C SER A 110 0.49 9.45 -1.98
N VAL A 111 -0.25 8.96 -2.95
CA VAL A 111 -0.95 7.67 -2.92
C VAL A 111 -0.45 6.85 -4.10
N GLN A 112 0.18 5.74 -3.81
CA GLN A 112 0.78 4.83 -4.76
C GLN A 112 -0.13 3.63 -4.96
N PHE A 113 -0.31 3.22 -6.21
CA PHE A 113 -1.04 2.02 -6.60
C PHE A 113 -0.08 0.99 -7.16
N THR A 114 -0.02 -0.17 -6.51
CA THR A 114 0.92 -1.25 -6.82
C THR A 114 0.15 -2.49 -7.26
N ASP A 115 0.58 -3.09 -8.36
CA ASP A 115 0.19 -4.44 -8.75
C ASP A 115 1.00 -5.45 -7.93
N PRO A 116 0.37 -6.20 -7.00
CA PRO A 116 1.09 -7.13 -6.15
C PRO A 116 1.57 -8.40 -6.89
N SER A 117 1.11 -8.65 -8.11
CA SER A 117 1.49 -9.85 -8.87
C SER A 117 2.93 -9.78 -9.40
N ASN A 118 3.37 -8.59 -9.76
CA ASN A 118 4.71 -8.31 -10.30
C ASN A 118 5.47 -7.24 -9.51
N ASN A 119 4.87 -6.75 -8.41
CA ASN A 119 5.42 -5.71 -7.54
C ASN A 119 5.75 -4.41 -8.31
N THR A 120 4.88 -4.03 -9.25
CA THR A 120 5.06 -2.83 -10.08
C THR A 120 4.07 -1.75 -9.69
N ASN A 121 4.57 -0.54 -9.51
CA ASN A 121 3.73 0.64 -9.31
C ASN A 121 3.21 1.12 -10.67
N PHE A 122 1.90 1.17 -10.84
CA PHE A 122 1.30 1.54 -12.12
C PHE A 122 0.68 2.94 -12.14
N ALA A 123 0.41 3.53 -10.96
CA ALA A 123 -0.11 4.88 -10.87
C ALA A 123 0.24 5.55 -9.53
N TYR A 124 0.20 6.87 -9.55
CA TYR A 124 0.37 7.73 -8.39
C TYR A 124 -0.64 8.87 -8.43
N VAL A 125 -1.18 9.20 -7.26
CA VAL A 125 -1.94 10.43 -7.00
C VAL A 125 -1.20 11.20 -5.92
N GLY A 126 -0.94 12.49 -6.12
CA GLY A 126 -0.20 13.26 -5.14
C GLY A 126 0.40 14.55 -5.70
N LYS A 127 0.96 15.36 -4.82
CA LYS A 127 1.46 16.71 -5.15
C LYS A 127 2.30 16.76 -6.42
N ARG A 128 3.15 15.77 -6.66
CA ARG A 128 4.08 15.77 -7.80
C ARG A 128 3.45 15.33 -9.13
N VAL A 129 2.28 14.70 -9.09
CA VAL A 129 1.64 14.08 -10.27
C VAL A 129 0.32 14.76 -10.58
N THR A 130 -0.53 14.96 -9.57
CA THR A 130 -1.89 15.46 -9.74
C THR A 130 -2.15 16.82 -9.06
N GLY A 131 -1.14 17.37 -8.39
CA GLY A 131 -1.31 18.63 -7.62
C GLY A 131 -1.83 18.37 -6.22
N THR A 132 -2.30 19.43 -5.57
CA THR A 132 -2.79 19.41 -4.19
C THR A 132 -4.27 19.78 -4.07
N GLU A 133 -4.93 20.10 -5.17
CA GLU A 133 -6.36 20.40 -5.21
C GLU A 133 -7.20 19.15 -4.94
N ALA A 134 -8.42 19.36 -4.45
CA ALA A 134 -9.36 18.28 -4.23
C ALA A 134 -9.69 17.54 -5.54
N GLY A 135 -9.82 16.22 -5.46
CA GLY A 135 -10.13 15.43 -6.65
C GLY A 135 -10.60 14.01 -6.34
N ASP A 136 -11.35 13.46 -7.29
CA ASP A 136 -11.83 12.08 -7.27
C ASP A 136 -11.16 11.27 -8.37
N TYR A 137 -10.59 10.12 -7.99
CA TYR A 137 -9.85 9.23 -8.89
C TYR A 137 -10.53 7.87 -8.94
N LEU A 138 -11.03 7.50 -10.12
CA LEU A 138 -11.73 6.24 -10.36
C LEU A 138 -10.74 5.12 -10.67
N ILE A 139 -10.53 4.20 -9.75
CA ILE A 139 -9.70 3.02 -9.92
C ILE A 139 -10.56 1.89 -10.48
N SER A 140 -10.29 1.48 -11.72
CA SER A 140 -11.03 0.40 -12.40
C SER A 140 -10.13 -0.80 -12.69
N GLY A 141 -10.68 -2.01 -12.52
CA GLY A 141 -10.02 -3.25 -12.88
C GLY A 141 -9.95 -3.50 -14.38
N PRO A 142 -9.20 -4.53 -14.82
CA PRO A 142 -9.14 -4.92 -16.22
C PRO A 142 -10.53 -5.31 -16.73
N GLY A 143 -10.85 -4.90 -17.96
CA GLY A 143 -12.13 -5.21 -18.58
C GLY A 143 -13.32 -4.36 -18.12
N TRP A 144 -13.14 -3.39 -17.22
CA TRP A 144 -14.22 -2.48 -16.87
C TRP A 144 -14.54 -1.53 -18.02
N THR A 145 -15.80 -1.52 -18.47
CA THR A 145 -16.29 -0.78 -19.65
C THR A 145 -17.29 0.33 -19.31
N GLY A 146 -17.50 0.60 -18.02
CA GLY A 146 -18.41 1.65 -17.58
C GLY A 146 -17.94 3.05 -17.97
N SER A 147 -18.84 4.03 -17.89
CA SER A 147 -18.52 5.45 -18.11
C SER A 147 -17.85 6.06 -16.88
N VAL A 148 -16.87 6.92 -17.13
CA VAL A 148 -16.23 7.70 -16.06
C VAL A 148 -17.15 8.88 -15.74
N PRO A 149 -17.55 9.08 -14.48
CA PRO A 149 -18.34 10.26 -14.09
C PRO A 149 -17.60 11.56 -14.40
N GLN A 150 -18.36 12.61 -14.68
CA GLN A 150 -17.79 13.94 -14.92
C GLN A 150 -16.99 14.40 -13.70
N GLY A 151 -15.83 14.98 -13.93
CA GLY A 151 -14.94 15.48 -12.88
C GLY A 151 -14.03 14.44 -12.24
N MET A 152 -14.16 13.15 -12.61
CA MET A 152 -13.25 12.10 -12.12
C MET A 152 -12.15 11.78 -13.12
N THR A 153 -10.96 11.49 -12.59
CA THR A 153 -9.84 10.99 -13.39
C THR A 153 -9.76 9.47 -13.27
N ARG A 154 -9.73 8.75 -14.41
CA ARG A 154 -9.63 7.29 -14.40
C ARG A 154 -8.20 6.81 -14.23
N ILE A 155 -8.02 5.83 -13.35
CA ILE A 155 -6.81 5.03 -13.17
C ILE A 155 -7.15 3.57 -13.52
N SER A 156 -6.58 3.06 -14.62
CA SER A 156 -6.80 1.68 -15.05
C SER A 156 -5.76 0.77 -14.40
N SER A 157 -6.24 -0.17 -13.59
CA SER A 157 -5.38 -1.17 -12.96
C SER A 157 -5.12 -2.34 -13.91
N PRO A 158 -3.88 -2.87 -13.98
CA PRO A 158 -3.57 -4.06 -14.77
C PRO A 158 -4.19 -5.33 -14.16
N ASN A 159 -4.51 -5.33 -12.86
CA ASN A 159 -5.08 -6.46 -12.13
C ASN A 159 -6.25 -6.05 -11.22
N ASN A 160 -7.03 -7.05 -10.79
CA ASN A 160 -8.14 -6.81 -9.86
C ASN A 160 -7.69 -6.64 -8.40
N ALA A 161 -6.49 -7.09 -8.04
CA ALA A 161 -5.92 -6.88 -6.72
C ALA A 161 -4.94 -5.70 -6.78
N VAL A 162 -5.11 -4.71 -5.92
CA VAL A 162 -4.22 -3.53 -5.84
C VAL A 162 -3.82 -3.31 -4.39
N LEU A 163 -2.53 -3.10 -4.17
CA LEU A 163 -2.01 -2.56 -2.92
C LEU A 163 -1.94 -1.04 -3.05
N VAL A 164 -2.54 -0.35 -2.10
CA VAL A 164 -2.51 1.11 -1.99
C VAL A 164 -1.63 1.48 -0.81
N VAL A 165 -0.66 2.35 -1.03
CA VAL A 165 0.19 2.92 0.02
C VAL A 165 0.18 4.43 -0.12
N GLY A 166 -0.29 5.10 0.92
CA GLY A 166 -0.34 6.56 0.96
C GLY A 166 0.60 7.13 2.02
N ARG A 167 1.03 8.37 1.81
CA ARG A 167 1.86 9.14 2.73
C ARG A 167 1.43 10.60 2.72
N THR A 168 1.32 11.20 3.89
CA THR A 168 1.07 12.64 4.07
C THR A 168 2.18 13.24 4.93
N LEU A 169 2.79 14.31 4.48
CA LEU A 169 3.88 14.99 5.20
C LEU A 169 3.37 15.57 6.52
N VAL A 170 4.16 15.41 7.56
CA VAL A 170 4.07 16.09 8.84
C VAL A 170 5.29 16.99 9.00
N GLU A 171 5.09 18.29 9.03
CA GLU A 171 6.19 19.26 9.03
C GLU A 171 6.84 19.44 10.41
N SER A 172 6.07 19.22 11.48
CA SER A 172 6.53 19.33 12.86
C SER A 172 5.62 18.58 13.82
N ASN A 173 6.04 18.43 15.07
CA ASN A 173 5.19 17.83 16.12
C ASN A 173 3.89 18.62 16.34
N ALA A 174 3.91 19.93 16.18
CA ALA A 174 2.70 20.77 16.31
C ALA A 174 1.71 20.56 15.16
N ASP A 175 2.21 20.11 13.98
CA ASP A 175 1.44 19.89 12.77
C ASP A 175 0.74 18.49 12.72
N VAL A 176 1.12 17.57 13.58
CA VAL A 176 0.62 16.17 13.55
C VAL A 176 -0.90 16.11 13.51
N SER A 177 -1.59 16.88 14.33
CA SER A 177 -3.06 16.85 14.41
C SER A 177 -3.71 17.37 13.13
N ALA A 178 -3.18 18.44 12.54
CA ALA A 178 -3.69 19.01 11.30
C ALA A 178 -3.45 18.05 10.10
N ALA A 179 -2.22 17.51 10.00
CA ALA A 179 -1.88 16.52 8.98
C ALA A 179 -2.75 15.26 9.09
N TYR A 180 -3.00 14.79 10.32
CA TYR A 180 -3.85 13.63 10.57
C TYR A 180 -5.31 13.88 10.17
N ALA A 181 -5.88 15.02 10.56
CA ALA A 181 -7.24 15.40 10.21
C ALA A 181 -7.45 15.49 8.69
N LEU A 182 -6.45 16.00 7.98
CA LEU A 182 -6.45 16.07 6.52
C LEU A 182 -6.31 14.68 5.88
N THR A 183 -5.38 13.87 6.40
CA THR A 183 -5.16 12.49 5.93
C THR A 183 -6.40 11.62 6.08
N LYS A 184 -7.17 11.79 7.14
CA LYS A 184 -8.43 11.04 7.38
C LYS A 184 -9.52 11.37 6.36
N GLN A 185 -9.44 12.48 5.67
CA GLN A 185 -10.38 12.83 4.59
C GLN A 185 -10.03 12.11 3.27
N ILE A 186 -8.79 11.62 3.12
CA ILE A 186 -8.44 10.75 1.99
C ILE A 186 -9.07 9.38 2.25
N HIS A 187 -10.01 8.97 1.42
CA HIS A 187 -10.75 7.73 1.63
C HIS A 187 -11.12 7.04 0.32
N LEU A 188 -11.45 5.76 0.43
CA LEU A 188 -11.96 4.93 -0.65
C LEU A 188 -13.47 4.75 -0.49
N ARG A 189 -14.19 4.78 -1.61
CA ARG A 189 -15.62 4.45 -1.68
C ARG A 189 -15.93 3.69 -2.97
N PRO A 190 -16.96 2.84 -3.01
CA PRO A 190 -17.40 2.23 -4.27
C PRO A 190 -17.92 3.29 -5.24
N LEU A 191 -17.80 3.03 -6.54
CA LEU A 191 -18.46 3.87 -7.53
C LEU A 191 -19.99 3.75 -7.36
N GLY A 192 -20.68 4.86 -7.16
CA GLY A 192 -22.14 4.89 -6.93
C GLY A 192 -22.57 4.73 -5.47
N GLY A 193 -21.61 4.76 -4.52
CA GLY A 193 -21.87 4.75 -3.08
C GLY A 193 -21.78 6.15 -2.47
#